data_c63187e6a708a3eaef30d57bc84199ff
#
_entry.id   c63187e6a708a3eaef30d57bc84199ff
#
_cell.length_a   1.000
_cell.length_b   1.000
_cell.length_c   1.000
_cell.angle_alpha   90.00
_cell.angle_beta   90.00
_cell.angle_gamma   90.00
#
_symmetry.space_group_name_H-M   'P 1'
#
loop_
_entity.id
_entity.type
_entity.pdbx_description
1 polymer ?
#
loop_
_entity_poly.entity_id
_entity_poly.type
_entity_poly.pdbx_seq_one_letter_code
_entity_poly.pdbx_strand_id
1 'polypeptide(L)'
;MPIIESDKKPPLPAYLQPFLDSLWLELGLSKNTVVAYQRDLMAFAAWLQKQDTGLPSAERQHIEAYLVTRLRDGRKKTSDARLISSLRRYYRYLCREDLRESDPTAMLESLRMGKHLPDTLSEQDVEDLLAQPDTFAMLGLRDRTMLEVLYATGLRVSELVGLKLEQLNMRQGLIRVVGKGNKERLVPLGETALDYCQQYLLESRPQLIYGHATEDLFPTRRGAAMT
;
A
#
# COMPACT_ATOMS: atom_id res chain seq x y z
N MET A 1 7.58 32.68 20.15
CA MET A 1 7.45 31.67 19.07
C MET A 1 6.71 30.48 19.64
N PRO A 2 5.50 30.15 19.20
CA PRO A 2 4.82 28.95 19.68
C PRO A 2 5.46 27.71 19.03
N ILE A 3 5.81 26.76 19.86
CA ILE A 3 6.30 25.43 19.51
C ILE A 3 5.17 24.72 18.78
N ILE A 4 5.42 24.33 17.52
CA ILE A 4 4.51 23.51 16.73
C ILE A 4 4.40 22.15 17.43
N GLU A 5 3.26 21.90 18.09
CA GLU A 5 2.94 20.59 18.63
C GLU A 5 2.96 19.57 17.50
N SER A 6 3.85 18.59 17.64
CA SER A 6 3.98 17.45 16.77
C SER A 6 2.62 16.75 16.61
N ASP A 7 2.23 16.47 15.36
CA ASP A 7 1.10 15.63 14.91
C ASP A 7 1.06 14.26 15.64
N LYS A 8 0.68 14.24 16.90
CA LYS A 8 0.33 13.02 17.61
C LYS A 8 -1.01 12.55 17.05
N LYS A 9 -0.94 11.54 16.20
CA LYS A 9 -2.08 10.79 15.71
C LYS A 9 -3.00 10.48 16.92
N PRO A 10 -4.31 10.83 16.87
CA PRO A 10 -5.19 10.61 18.00
C PRO A 10 -5.16 9.12 18.41
N PRO A 11 -5.19 8.83 19.72
CA PRO A 11 -5.15 7.45 20.19
C PRO A 11 -6.33 6.67 19.63
N LEU A 12 -6.09 5.40 19.34
CA LEU A 12 -7.13 4.50 18.85
C LEU A 12 -8.20 4.33 19.90
N PRO A 13 -9.48 4.60 19.59
CA PRO A 13 -10.57 4.36 20.54
C PRO A 13 -10.65 2.87 20.93
N ALA A 14 -10.81 2.60 22.22
CA ALA A 14 -10.81 1.22 22.75
C ALA A 14 -11.86 0.32 22.07
N TYR A 15 -12.98 0.87 21.63
CA TYR A 15 -14.04 0.12 20.93
C TYR A 15 -13.67 -0.31 19.51
N LEU A 16 -12.61 0.25 18.90
CA LEU A 16 -12.17 -0.13 17.56
C LEU A 16 -11.16 -1.28 17.56
N GLN A 17 -10.42 -1.47 18.65
CA GLN A 17 -9.37 -2.49 18.70
C GLN A 17 -9.92 -3.91 18.49
N PRO A 18 -11.00 -4.36 19.16
CA PRO A 18 -11.54 -5.71 18.94
C PRO A 18 -11.96 -5.95 17.48
N PHE A 19 -12.54 -4.94 16.83
CA PHE A 19 -12.89 -5.04 15.41
C PHE A 19 -11.64 -5.18 14.53
N LEU A 20 -10.60 -4.39 14.76
CA LEU A 20 -9.36 -4.47 13.96
C LEU A 20 -8.67 -5.81 14.16
N ASP A 21 -8.69 -6.36 15.37
CA ASP A 21 -8.16 -7.68 15.68
C ASP A 21 -8.96 -8.79 14.96
N SER A 22 -10.29 -8.68 14.89
CA SER A 22 -11.12 -9.63 14.13
C SER A 22 -10.82 -9.61 12.63
N LEU A 23 -10.53 -8.44 12.06
CA LEU A 23 -10.11 -8.34 10.65
C LEU A 23 -8.81 -9.11 10.36
N TRP A 24 -7.91 -9.10 11.31
CA TRP A 24 -6.63 -9.79 11.20
C TRP A 24 -6.77 -11.29 11.48
N LEU A 25 -7.36 -11.66 12.63
CA LEU A 25 -7.41 -13.02 13.14
C LEU A 25 -8.41 -13.90 12.41
N GLU A 26 -9.62 -13.38 12.14
CA GLU A 26 -10.70 -14.17 11.54
C GLU A 26 -10.69 -14.10 10.01
N LEU A 27 -10.43 -12.92 9.44
CA LEU A 27 -10.53 -12.69 8.00
C LEU A 27 -9.19 -12.71 7.27
N GLY A 28 -8.07 -12.80 7.98
CA GLY A 28 -6.73 -12.85 7.40
C GLY A 28 -6.40 -11.65 6.51
N LEU A 29 -6.97 -10.47 6.80
CA LEU A 29 -6.74 -9.30 5.95
C LEU A 29 -5.31 -8.79 6.10
N SER A 30 -4.74 -8.29 5.00
CA SER A 30 -3.39 -7.73 5.02
C SER A 30 -3.29 -6.51 5.96
N LYS A 31 -2.13 -6.31 6.57
CA LYS A 31 -1.83 -5.16 7.43
C LYS A 31 -2.24 -3.82 6.78
N ASN A 32 -1.96 -3.66 5.48
CA ASN A 32 -2.31 -2.45 4.74
C ASN A 32 -3.83 -2.23 4.65
N THR A 33 -4.61 -3.30 4.51
CA THR A 33 -6.07 -3.23 4.49
C THR A 33 -6.61 -2.82 5.86
N VAL A 34 -6.09 -3.44 6.94
CA VAL A 34 -6.49 -3.11 8.31
C VAL A 34 -6.18 -1.64 8.63
N VAL A 35 -4.95 -1.17 8.31
CA VAL A 35 -4.56 0.24 8.49
C VAL A 35 -5.42 1.19 7.65
N ALA A 36 -5.79 0.81 6.43
CA ALA A 36 -6.66 1.64 5.59
C ALA A 36 -8.07 1.75 6.20
N TYR A 37 -8.64 0.64 6.68
CA TYR A 37 -9.93 0.62 7.35
C TYR A 37 -9.91 1.42 8.65
N GLN A 38 -8.86 1.25 9.46
CA GLN A 38 -8.66 2.06 10.66
C GLN A 38 -8.69 3.56 10.35
N ARG A 39 -7.95 4.00 9.31
CA ARG A 39 -7.95 5.41 8.89
C ARG A 39 -9.32 5.90 8.47
N ASP A 40 -10.06 5.11 7.72
CA ASP A 40 -11.39 5.46 7.23
C ASP A 40 -12.37 5.61 8.41
N LEU A 41 -12.37 4.66 9.35
CA LEU A 41 -13.24 4.70 10.54
C LEU A 41 -12.86 5.84 11.50
N MET A 42 -11.57 6.08 11.71
CA MET A 42 -11.09 7.19 12.55
C MET A 42 -11.48 8.55 11.97
N ALA A 43 -11.37 8.72 10.64
CA ALA A 43 -11.76 9.95 9.98
C ALA A 43 -13.28 10.20 10.10
N PHE A 44 -14.09 9.15 9.95
CA PHE A 44 -15.53 9.24 10.14
C PHE A 44 -15.90 9.52 11.60
N ALA A 45 -15.25 8.84 12.56
CA ALA A 45 -15.45 9.09 13.98
C ALA A 45 -15.14 10.54 14.39
N ALA A 46 -14.04 11.10 13.87
CA ALA A 46 -13.68 12.50 14.11
C ALA A 46 -14.70 13.49 13.51
N TRP A 47 -15.31 13.15 12.38
CA TRP A 47 -16.39 13.95 11.80
C TRP A 47 -17.67 13.86 12.65
N LEU A 48 -18.03 12.65 13.12
CA LEU A 48 -19.20 12.40 13.98
C LEU A 48 -19.11 13.13 15.32
N GLN A 49 -17.91 13.27 15.90
CA GLN A 49 -17.72 14.04 17.14
C GLN A 49 -18.22 15.49 17.02
N LYS A 50 -18.13 16.09 15.81
CA LYS A 50 -18.68 17.42 15.56
C LYS A 50 -20.20 17.45 15.47
N GLN A 51 -20.85 16.28 15.48
CA GLN A 51 -22.29 16.07 15.46
C GLN A 51 -22.78 15.44 16.78
N ASP A 52 -21.96 15.51 17.84
CA ASP A 52 -22.24 14.93 19.15
C ASP A 52 -22.64 13.44 19.09
N THR A 53 -22.11 12.71 18.09
CA THR A 53 -22.45 11.30 17.83
C THR A 53 -21.19 10.44 17.87
N GLY A 54 -21.29 9.26 18.50
CA GLY A 54 -20.23 8.26 18.49
C GLY A 54 -20.30 7.35 17.26
N LEU A 55 -19.14 6.79 16.84
CA LEU A 55 -19.08 5.86 15.71
C LEU A 55 -20.00 4.63 15.88
N PRO A 56 -20.11 3.97 17.06
CA PRO A 56 -21.03 2.84 17.23
C PRO A 56 -22.51 3.22 17.08
N SER A 57 -22.88 4.46 17.38
CA SER A 57 -24.25 4.95 17.38
C SER A 57 -24.64 5.69 16.10
N ALA A 58 -23.74 5.77 15.11
CA ALA A 58 -24.03 6.50 13.88
C ALA A 58 -25.12 5.79 13.06
N GLU A 59 -26.05 6.60 12.54
CA GLU A 59 -27.16 6.17 11.71
C GLU A 59 -26.85 6.39 10.22
N ARG A 60 -27.68 5.82 9.34
CA ARG A 60 -27.55 5.95 7.87
C ARG A 60 -27.41 7.40 7.44
N GLN A 61 -28.22 8.31 7.99
CA GLN A 61 -28.17 9.73 7.66
C GLN A 61 -26.80 10.38 7.92
N HIS A 62 -26.08 9.94 8.98
CA HIS A 62 -24.74 10.45 9.27
C HIS A 62 -23.73 9.97 8.23
N ILE A 63 -23.86 8.73 7.74
CA ILE A 63 -22.98 8.19 6.70
C ILE A 63 -23.21 8.93 5.39
N GLU A 64 -24.46 9.14 5.01
CA GLU A 64 -24.84 9.87 3.78
C GLU A 64 -24.35 11.34 3.84
N ALA A 65 -24.54 12.03 4.98
CA ALA A 65 -24.04 13.39 5.17
C ALA A 65 -22.52 13.48 5.11
N TYR A 66 -21.83 12.50 5.67
CA TYR A 66 -20.36 12.42 5.56
C TYR A 66 -19.90 12.21 4.12
N LEU A 67 -20.54 11.32 3.36
CA LEU A 67 -20.24 11.11 1.94
C LEU A 67 -20.44 12.39 1.10
N VAL A 68 -21.50 13.16 1.39
CA VAL A 68 -21.74 14.47 0.75
C VAL A 68 -20.61 15.45 1.10
N THR A 69 -20.17 15.49 2.35
CA THR A 69 -19.04 16.34 2.77
C THR A 69 -17.78 15.97 2.01
N ARG A 70 -17.45 14.67 1.92
CA ARG A 70 -16.28 14.17 1.19
C ARG A 70 -16.32 14.49 -0.31
N LEU A 71 -17.50 14.43 -0.92
CA LEU A 71 -17.71 14.79 -2.32
C LEU A 71 -17.40 16.28 -2.54
N ARG A 72 -17.89 17.16 -1.65
CA ARG A 72 -17.57 18.60 -1.69
C ARG A 72 -16.08 18.90 -1.51
N ASP A 73 -15.41 18.11 -0.68
CA ASP A 73 -13.96 18.19 -0.47
C ASP A 73 -13.12 17.61 -1.64
N GLY A 74 -13.75 17.17 -2.74
CA GLY A 74 -13.08 16.63 -3.91
C GLY A 74 -12.41 15.27 -3.68
N ARG A 75 -12.88 14.48 -2.72
CA ARG A 75 -12.32 13.14 -2.45
C ARG A 75 -12.60 12.16 -3.60
N LYS A 76 -11.63 11.29 -3.87
CA LYS A 76 -11.73 10.31 -4.96
C LYS A 76 -12.82 9.27 -4.66
N LYS A 77 -13.67 8.96 -5.64
CA LYS A 77 -14.73 7.92 -5.55
C LYS A 77 -14.20 6.56 -5.09
N THR A 78 -12.96 6.20 -5.48
CA THR A 78 -12.28 4.96 -5.03
C THR A 78 -12.07 4.92 -3.52
N SER A 79 -11.73 6.06 -2.91
CA SER A 79 -11.58 6.20 -1.46
C SER A 79 -12.92 6.09 -0.74
N ASP A 80 -14.00 6.59 -1.34
CA ASP A 80 -15.35 6.50 -0.77
C ASP A 80 -15.91 5.09 -0.87
N ALA A 81 -15.64 4.36 -1.95
CA ALA A 81 -15.99 2.95 -2.07
C ALA A 81 -15.28 2.10 -1.00
N ARG A 82 -13.99 2.39 -0.69
CA ARG A 82 -13.28 1.73 0.40
C ARG A 82 -13.86 2.10 1.76
N LEU A 83 -14.18 3.37 2.01
CA LEU A 83 -14.85 3.83 3.22
C LEU A 83 -16.16 3.07 3.45
N ILE A 84 -17.03 2.97 2.44
CA ILE A 84 -18.29 2.22 2.55
C ILE A 84 -18.00 0.74 2.89
N SER A 85 -16.97 0.16 2.30
CA SER A 85 -16.57 -1.23 2.59
C SER A 85 -16.09 -1.39 4.04
N SER A 86 -15.33 -0.42 4.57
CA SER A 86 -14.87 -0.44 5.98
C SER A 86 -16.03 -0.26 6.94
N LEU A 87 -16.97 0.65 6.66
CA LEU A 87 -18.18 0.87 7.46
C LEU A 87 -19.08 -0.37 7.48
N ARG A 88 -19.33 -0.98 6.32
CA ARG A 88 -20.12 -2.23 6.24
C ARG A 88 -19.52 -3.34 7.08
N ARG A 89 -18.20 -3.50 7.05
CA ARG A 89 -17.56 -4.52 7.89
C ARG A 89 -17.66 -4.20 9.37
N TYR A 90 -17.49 -2.94 9.73
CA TYR A 90 -17.58 -2.50 11.12
C TYR A 90 -18.99 -2.69 11.70
N TYR A 91 -20.04 -2.21 11.01
CA TYR A 91 -21.40 -2.34 11.52
C TYR A 91 -21.92 -3.77 11.51
N ARG A 92 -21.54 -4.58 10.52
CA ARG A 92 -21.81 -6.03 10.55
C ARG A 92 -21.12 -6.74 11.70
N TYR A 93 -19.89 -6.33 12.04
CA TYR A 93 -19.20 -6.81 13.22
C TYR A 93 -19.98 -6.45 14.48
N LEU A 94 -20.42 -5.20 14.65
CA LEU A 94 -21.22 -4.77 15.81
C LEU A 94 -22.51 -5.57 15.93
N CYS A 95 -23.23 -5.82 14.83
CA CYS A 95 -24.44 -6.63 14.85
C CYS A 95 -24.16 -8.11 15.19
N ARG A 96 -23.06 -8.66 14.72
CA ARG A 96 -22.66 -10.05 15.01
C ARG A 96 -22.29 -10.25 16.48
N GLU A 97 -21.69 -9.26 17.10
CA GLU A 97 -21.31 -9.27 18.53
C GLU A 97 -22.42 -8.75 19.47
N ASP A 98 -23.65 -8.62 18.97
CA ASP A 98 -24.80 -8.09 19.71
C ASP A 98 -24.58 -6.71 20.36
N LEU A 99 -23.61 -5.93 19.82
CA LEU A 99 -23.32 -4.58 20.25
C LEU A 99 -24.21 -3.53 19.59
N ARG A 100 -24.99 -3.93 18.57
CA ARG A 100 -25.96 -3.12 17.85
C ARG A 100 -27.04 -3.98 17.21
N GLU A 101 -28.30 -3.53 17.25
CA GLU A 101 -29.44 -4.28 16.69
C GLU A 101 -29.55 -4.19 15.16
N SER A 102 -29.15 -3.04 14.55
CA SER A 102 -29.36 -2.78 13.13
C SER A 102 -28.09 -2.30 12.44
N ASP A 103 -27.89 -2.70 11.18
CA ASP A 103 -26.80 -2.25 10.33
C ASP A 103 -27.19 -0.98 9.55
N PRO A 104 -26.66 0.22 9.87
CA PRO A 104 -26.98 1.46 9.18
C PRO A 104 -26.48 1.49 7.73
N THR A 105 -25.65 0.52 7.34
CA THR A 105 -25.12 0.39 5.98
C THR A 105 -25.93 -0.53 5.08
N ALA A 106 -26.93 -1.25 5.64
CA ALA A 106 -27.69 -2.27 4.90
C ALA A 106 -28.33 -1.74 3.61
N MET A 107 -28.88 -0.53 3.66
CA MET A 107 -29.56 0.12 2.55
C MET A 107 -28.68 1.11 1.77
N LEU A 108 -27.37 1.18 2.06
CA LEU A 108 -26.46 2.03 1.27
C LEU A 108 -26.21 1.38 -0.08
N GLU A 109 -26.49 2.12 -1.14
CA GLU A 109 -26.11 1.67 -2.48
C GLU A 109 -24.57 1.58 -2.60
N SER A 110 -24.11 0.54 -3.28
CA SER A 110 -22.70 0.45 -3.65
C SER A 110 -22.41 1.53 -4.69
N LEU A 111 -21.39 2.36 -4.42
CA LEU A 111 -20.91 3.30 -5.43
C LEU A 111 -20.48 2.50 -6.66
N ARG A 112 -21.26 2.58 -7.74
CA ARG A 112 -20.89 2.00 -9.03
C ARG A 112 -19.70 2.78 -9.56
N MET A 113 -18.54 2.15 -9.47
CA MET A 113 -17.32 2.67 -10.08
C MET A 113 -17.31 2.25 -11.54
N GLY A 114 -17.24 3.20 -12.45
CA GLY A 114 -16.82 2.88 -13.82
C GLY A 114 -15.46 2.18 -13.75
N LYS A 115 -15.31 1.06 -14.48
CA LYS A 115 -13.99 0.45 -14.64
C LYS A 115 -13.15 1.41 -15.50
N HIS A 116 -12.36 2.24 -14.85
CA HIS A 116 -11.32 2.98 -15.55
C HIS A 116 -10.21 1.96 -15.84
N LEU A 117 -10.01 1.63 -17.09
CA LEU A 117 -8.84 0.85 -17.52
C LEU A 117 -7.62 1.76 -17.36
N PRO A 118 -6.52 1.25 -16.80
CA PRO A 118 -5.28 2.00 -16.77
C PRO A 118 -4.83 2.37 -18.18
N ASP A 119 -4.27 3.57 -18.34
CA ASP A 119 -3.58 3.92 -19.57
C ASP A 119 -2.35 3.01 -19.74
N THR A 120 -2.11 2.58 -20.97
CA THR A 120 -0.95 1.75 -21.33
C THR A 120 0.15 2.65 -21.88
N LEU A 121 1.39 2.38 -21.51
CA LEU A 121 2.56 2.97 -22.14
C LEU A 121 2.77 2.32 -23.52
N SER A 122 3.22 3.10 -24.49
CA SER A 122 3.73 2.57 -25.77
C SER A 122 5.11 1.91 -25.56
N GLU A 123 5.56 1.11 -26.52
CA GLU A 123 6.93 0.54 -26.51
C GLU A 123 7.97 1.66 -26.41
N GLN A 124 7.80 2.74 -27.19
CA GLN A 124 8.70 3.89 -27.16
C GLN A 124 8.74 4.58 -25.79
N ASP A 125 7.59 4.74 -25.12
CA ASP A 125 7.56 5.31 -23.77
C ASP A 125 8.34 4.46 -22.76
N VAL A 126 8.29 3.13 -22.92
CA VAL A 126 9.04 2.19 -22.07
C VAL A 126 10.53 2.27 -22.35
N GLU A 127 10.94 2.29 -23.61
CA GLU A 127 12.35 2.43 -24.02
C GLU A 127 12.92 3.75 -23.52
N ASP A 128 12.21 4.84 -23.70
CA ASP A 128 12.61 6.16 -23.23
C ASP A 128 12.72 6.19 -21.70
N LEU A 129 11.79 5.57 -20.98
CA LEU A 129 11.84 5.47 -19.51
C LEU A 129 13.05 4.66 -19.05
N LEU A 130 13.32 3.55 -19.68
CA LEU A 130 14.48 2.71 -19.39
C LEU A 130 15.80 3.46 -19.67
N ALA A 131 15.86 4.28 -20.69
CA ALA A 131 17.06 5.05 -21.06
C ALA A 131 17.36 6.26 -20.14
N GLN A 132 16.41 6.71 -19.30
CA GLN A 132 16.59 7.91 -18.49
C GLN A 132 17.68 7.84 -17.42
N PRO A 133 17.86 6.72 -16.67
CA PRO A 133 18.87 6.68 -15.63
C PRO A 133 20.30 6.73 -16.20
N ASP A 134 21.13 7.62 -15.69
CA ASP A 134 22.55 7.68 -16.02
C ASP A 134 23.29 6.51 -15.37
N THR A 135 23.60 5.49 -16.15
CA THR A 135 24.24 4.24 -15.68
C THR A 135 25.70 4.42 -15.25
N PHE A 136 26.34 5.55 -15.55
CA PHE A 136 27.68 5.88 -15.01
C PHE A 136 27.59 6.39 -13.56
N ALA A 137 26.42 6.87 -13.15
CA ALA A 137 26.18 7.27 -11.77
C ALA A 137 25.72 6.05 -10.94
N MET A 138 26.27 5.93 -9.73
CA MET A 138 25.95 4.85 -8.78
C MET A 138 24.44 4.67 -8.57
N LEU A 139 23.69 5.75 -8.34
CA LEU A 139 22.22 5.67 -8.19
C LEU A 139 21.53 5.39 -9.51
N GLY A 140 22.06 5.91 -10.62
CA GLY A 140 21.45 5.69 -11.92
C GLY A 140 21.56 4.23 -12.37
N LEU A 141 22.68 3.55 -12.12
CA LEU A 141 22.82 2.12 -12.40
C LEU A 141 21.85 1.29 -11.54
N ARG A 142 21.68 1.63 -10.26
CA ARG A 142 20.65 1.03 -9.42
C ARG A 142 19.25 1.22 -10.01
N ASP A 143 18.90 2.44 -10.35
CA ASP A 143 17.57 2.79 -10.83
C ASP A 143 17.28 2.15 -12.18
N ARG A 144 18.26 2.11 -13.08
CA ARG A 144 18.17 1.36 -14.34
C ARG A 144 17.93 -0.12 -14.11
N THR A 145 18.68 -0.75 -13.20
CA THR A 145 18.52 -2.16 -12.85
C THR A 145 17.13 -2.43 -12.27
N MET A 146 16.62 -1.53 -11.41
CA MET A 146 15.27 -1.66 -10.87
C MET A 146 14.21 -1.61 -11.97
N LEU A 147 14.33 -0.70 -12.93
CA LEU A 147 13.41 -0.59 -14.05
C LEU A 147 13.46 -1.83 -14.96
N GLU A 148 14.64 -2.35 -15.26
CA GLU A 148 14.81 -3.58 -16.05
C GLU A 148 14.19 -4.79 -15.36
N VAL A 149 14.44 -4.95 -14.06
CA VAL A 149 13.81 -6.02 -13.26
C VAL A 149 12.30 -5.87 -13.25
N LEU A 150 11.78 -4.64 -13.08
CA LEU A 150 10.34 -4.37 -13.08
C LEU A 150 9.70 -4.72 -14.42
N TYR A 151 10.33 -4.30 -15.51
CA TYR A 151 9.86 -4.55 -16.88
C TYR A 151 9.85 -6.04 -17.22
N ALA A 152 10.96 -6.74 -16.95
CA ALA A 152 11.10 -8.16 -17.23
C ALA A 152 10.14 -9.05 -16.40
N THR A 153 9.84 -8.66 -15.17
CA THR A 153 9.16 -9.54 -14.21
C THR A 153 7.70 -9.17 -13.93
N GLY A 154 7.28 -7.94 -14.23
CA GLY A 154 5.97 -7.42 -13.87
C GLY A 154 5.72 -7.37 -12.36
N LEU A 155 6.76 -7.26 -11.55
CA LEU A 155 6.64 -7.12 -10.10
C LEU A 155 5.87 -5.86 -9.72
N ARG A 156 5.18 -5.88 -8.58
CA ARG A 156 4.68 -4.64 -7.99
C ARG A 156 5.85 -3.83 -7.44
N VAL A 157 5.73 -2.50 -7.47
CA VAL A 157 6.78 -1.62 -6.92
C VAL A 157 7.14 -2.00 -5.48
N SER A 158 6.14 -2.32 -4.64
CA SER A 158 6.38 -2.76 -3.26
C SER A 158 7.11 -4.11 -3.14
N GLU A 159 6.93 -5.02 -4.11
CA GLU A 159 7.67 -6.27 -4.19
C GLU A 159 9.12 -6.01 -4.61
N LEU A 160 9.32 -5.16 -5.62
CA LEU A 160 10.65 -4.79 -6.13
C LEU A 160 11.51 -4.11 -5.05
N VAL A 161 10.98 -3.06 -4.39
CA VAL A 161 11.75 -2.32 -3.37
C VAL A 161 12.01 -3.12 -2.10
N GLY A 162 11.20 -4.14 -1.84
CA GLY A 162 11.37 -5.06 -0.71
C GLY A 162 12.22 -6.29 -0.99
N LEU A 163 12.75 -6.45 -2.22
CA LEU A 163 13.57 -7.62 -2.57
C LEU A 163 14.83 -7.71 -1.73
N LYS A 164 15.14 -8.95 -1.31
CA LYS A 164 16.37 -9.29 -0.61
C LYS A 164 17.37 -9.97 -1.57
N LEU A 165 18.65 -9.88 -1.25
CA LEU A 165 19.70 -10.55 -2.05
C LEU A 165 19.47 -12.05 -2.21
N GLU A 166 19.06 -12.73 -1.15
CA GLU A 166 18.80 -14.17 -1.15
C GLU A 166 17.64 -14.60 -2.07
N GLN A 167 16.78 -13.64 -2.46
CA GLN A 167 15.66 -13.89 -3.36
C GLN A 167 16.07 -13.85 -4.83
N LEU A 168 17.26 -13.33 -5.15
CA LEU A 168 17.82 -13.25 -6.50
C LEU A 168 18.74 -14.43 -6.74
N ASN A 169 18.38 -15.29 -7.66
CA ASN A 169 19.22 -16.39 -8.12
C ASN A 169 19.84 -16.06 -9.48
N MET A 170 21.04 -15.47 -9.47
CA MET A 170 21.77 -15.08 -10.69
C MET A 170 22.10 -16.27 -11.59
N ARG A 171 22.35 -17.45 -10.99
CA ARG A 171 22.74 -18.66 -11.75
C ARG A 171 21.60 -19.23 -12.59
N GLN A 172 20.38 -19.15 -12.06
CA GLN A 172 19.17 -19.64 -12.71
C GLN A 172 18.39 -18.54 -13.42
N GLY A 173 18.76 -17.27 -13.26
CA GLY A 173 18.03 -16.14 -13.81
C GLY A 173 16.62 -15.97 -13.22
N LEU A 174 16.43 -16.24 -11.93
CA LEU A 174 15.14 -16.25 -11.28
C LEU A 174 15.11 -15.32 -10.07
N ILE A 175 13.94 -14.70 -9.84
CA ILE A 175 13.61 -14.03 -8.59
C ILE A 175 12.51 -14.79 -7.87
N ARG A 176 12.71 -15.06 -6.57
CA ARG A 176 11.70 -15.60 -5.66
C ARG A 176 10.92 -14.45 -5.03
N VAL A 177 9.63 -14.37 -5.28
CA VAL A 177 8.76 -13.30 -4.80
C VAL A 177 7.69 -13.86 -3.86
N VAL A 178 7.51 -13.20 -2.73
CA VAL A 178 6.42 -13.50 -1.79
C VAL A 178 5.26 -12.56 -2.05
N GLY A 179 4.16 -13.08 -2.58
CA GLY A 179 2.97 -12.31 -2.92
C GLY A 179 1.94 -12.22 -1.81
N LYS A 180 0.74 -11.76 -2.15
CA LYS A 180 -0.40 -11.66 -1.23
C LYS A 180 -0.76 -13.03 -0.65
N GLY A 181 -0.91 -13.11 0.67
CA GLY A 181 -1.22 -14.35 1.39
C GLY A 181 0.00 -15.27 1.57
N ASN A 182 1.20 -14.71 1.58
CA ASN A 182 2.48 -15.43 1.76
C ASN A 182 2.73 -16.53 0.70
N LYS A 183 2.15 -16.36 -0.50
CA LYS A 183 2.36 -17.29 -1.62
C LYS A 183 3.65 -16.92 -2.35
N GLU A 184 4.57 -17.87 -2.41
CA GLU A 184 5.80 -17.72 -3.17
C GLU A 184 5.57 -18.02 -4.66
N ARG A 185 6.26 -17.26 -5.50
CA ARG A 185 6.38 -17.52 -6.92
C ARG A 185 7.79 -17.27 -7.42
N LEU A 186 8.25 -18.06 -8.39
CA LEU A 186 9.48 -17.84 -9.10
C LEU A 186 9.18 -17.11 -10.41
N VAL A 187 9.94 -16.05 -10.67
CA VAL A 187 9.76 -15.22 -11.87
C VAL A 187 11.08 -15.12 -12.62
N PRO A 188 11.12 -15.45 -13.94
CA PRO A 188 12.33 -15.31 -14.74
C PRO A 188 12.66 -13.85 -14.99
N LEU A 189 13.97 -13.53 -15.03
CA LEU A 189 14.49 -12.19 -15.25
C LEU A 189 14.68 -11.83 -16.72
N GLY A 190 15.04 -12.79 -17.56
CA GLY A 190 15.54 -12.49 -18.90
C GLY A 190 17.00 -11.98 -18.89
N GLU A 191 17.66 -12.02 -20.05
CA GLU A 191 19.09 -11.75 -20.18
C GLU A 191 19.45 -10.31 -19.81
N THR A 192 18.77 -9.33 -20.39
CA THR A 192 19.04 -7.91 -20.15
C THR A 192 18.95 -7.52 -18.66
N ALA A 193 17.90 -7.96 -17.97
CA ALA A 193 17.74 -7.69 -16.55
C ALA A 193 18.82 -8.39 -15.70
N LEU A 194 19.26 -9.57 -16.11
CA LEU A 194 20.36 -10.30 -15.47
C LEU A 194 21.69 -9.54 -15.62
N ASP A 195 22.00 -9.04 -16.80
CA ASP A 195 23.22 -8.29 -17.06
C ASP A 195 23.27 -7.01 -16.21
N TYR A 196 22.17 -6.26 -16.14
CA TYR A 196 22.07 -5.10 -15.27
C TYR A 196 22.16 -5.46 -13.79
N CYS A 197 21.56 -6.56 -13.35
CA CYS A 197 21.72 -7.06 -11.99
C CYS A 197 23.17 -7.39 -11.67
N GLN A 198 23.87 -8.06 -12.57
CA GLN A 198 25.29 -8.41 -12.40
C GLN A 198 26.15 -7.16 -12.29
N GLN A 199 25.99 -6.22 -13.22
CA GLN A 199 26.74 -4.97 -13.22
C GLN A 199 26.48 -4.17 -11.93
N TYR A 200 25.21 -4.02 -11.55
CA TYR A 200 24.81 -3.33 -10.33
C TYR A 200 25.42 -3.95 -9.06
N LEU A 201 25.38 -5.28 -8.94
CA LEU A 201 25.94 -6.00 -7.78
C LEU A 201 27.45 -5.84 -7.67
N LEU A 202 28.15 -5.73 -8.79
CA LEU A 202 29.61 -5.59 -8.83
C LEU A 202 30.06 -4.14 -8.63
N GLU A 203 29.41 -3.19 -9.30
CA GLU A 203 29.92 -1.82 -9.41
C GLU A 203 29.23 -0.83 -8.45
N SER A 204 27.90 -0.84 -8.38
CA SER A 204 27.13 0.20 -7.68
C SER A 204 26.76 -0.20 -6.25
N ARG A 205 26.22 -1.41 -6.06
CA ARG A 205 25.73 -1.82 -4.74
C ARG A 205 26.81 -1.78 -3.64
N PRO A 206 28.07 -2.22 -3.86
CA PRO A 206 29.11 -2.13 -2.82
C PRO A 206 29.36 -0.70 -2.37
N GLN A 207 29.27 0.26 -3.26
CA GLN A 207 29.43 1.68 -2.93
C GLN A 207 28.22 2.23 -2.14
N LEU A 208 27.00 1.79 -2.48
CA LEU A 208 25.76 2.20 -1.78
C LEU A 208 25.71 1.69 -0.34
N ILE A 209 26.25 0.50 -0.07
CA ILE A 209 26.23 -0.11 1.26
C ILE A 209 27.49 0.16 2.06
N TYR A 210 28.41 1.01 1.55
CA TYR A 210 29.66 1.30 2.21
C TYR A 210 29.44 1.72 3.68
N GLY A 211 30.00 0.93 4.62
CA GLY A 211 29.80 1.12 6.06
C GLY A 211 28.45 0.64 6.62
N HIS A 212 27.59 0.00 5.82
CA HIS A 212 26.28 -0.51 6.23
C HIS A 212 26.11 -1.98 5.86
N ALA A 213 25.62 -2.80 6.79
CA ALA A 213 25.16 -4.16 6.47
C ALA A 213 23.67 -4.14 6.13
N THR A 214 23.31 -4.57 4.92
CA THR A 214 21.91 -4.71 4.50
C THR A 214 21.72 -5.92 3.59
N GLU A 215 20.63 -6.62 3.81
CA GLU A 215 20.19 -7.74 2.95
C GLU A 215 19.34 -7.24 1.77
N ASP A 216 18.95 -5.96 1.75
CA ASP A 216 18.14 -5.40 0.67
C ASP A 216 18.89 -5.46 -0.66
N LEU A 217 18.21 -5.91 -1.71
CA LEU A 217 18.78 -5.92 -3.04
C LEU A 217 19.01 -4.47 -3.52
N PHE A 218 18.02 -3.61 -3.34
CA PHE A 218 18.05 -2.22 -3.76
C PHE A 218 17.98 -1.27 -2.54
N PRO A 219 19.11 -1.01 -1.84
CA PRO A 219 19.12 -0.08 -0.72
C PRO A 219 19.03 1.37 -1.18
N THR A 220 18.59 2.23 -0.26
CA THR A 220 18.71 3.69 -0.41
C THR A 220 20.16 4.12 -0.33
N ARG A 221 20.46 5.41 -0.68
CA ARG A 221 21.79 6.00 -0.51
C ARG A 221 22.31 5.93 0.95
N ARG A 222 21.44 5.71 1.94
CA ARG A 222 21.79 5.58 3.36
C ARG A 222 21.94 4.12 3.79
N GLY A 223 21.94 3.18 2.86
CA GLY A 223 21.99 1.74 3.15
C GLY A 223 20.70 1.15 3.73
N ALA A 224 19.62 1.94 3.84
CA ALA A 224 18.34 1.48 4.38
C ALA A 224 17.44 0.92 3.27
N ALA A 225 16.42 0.13 3.66
CA ALA A 225 15.36 -0.31 2.76
C ALA A 225 14.64 0.87 2.09
N MET A 226 14.24 0.71 0.84
CA MET A 226 13.38 1.67 0.14
C MET A 226 11.94 1.53 0.63
N THR A 227 11.18 2.64 0.66
CA THR A 227 9.78 2.70 1.13
C THR A 227 8.86 3.26 0.05
#